data_6150c700aaa690904521e3df5f9e8d74
#
_entry.id   6150c700aaa690904521e3df5f9e8d74
#
_cell.length_a   1.000
_cell.length_b   1.000
_cell.length_c   1.000
_cell.angle_alpha   90.00
_cell.angle_beta   90.00
_cell.angle_gamma   90.00
#
_symmetry.space_group_name_H-M   'P 1'
#
loop_
_entity.id
_entity.type
_entity.pdbx_description
1 polymer ?
#
loop_
_entity_poly.entity_id
_entity_poly.type
_entity_poly.pdbx_seq_one_letter_code
_entity_poly.pdbx_strand_id
1 'polypeptide(L)'
;LKKLRLSGVLKTLDLRMKEAEGGAIAHSDFLFRVCCDEVQRREAKQLDQRMRKASFESAKRIEDFEWSFNPKIPKQRVVELATCHFVEKRENVLLIGPAGVGKSHLAQAIGERACRAGHSVAYVS
;
A
#
# COMPACT_ATOMS: atom_id res chain seq x y z
N LEU A 1 12.45 -21.98 -12.64
CA LEU A 1 11.80 -20.92 -11.87
C LEU A 1 10.72 -20.17 -12.66
N LYS A 2 10.93 -19.94 -13.95
CA LYS A 2 9.93 -19.31 -14.82
C LYS A 2 8.62 -20.11 -14.87
N LYS A 3 8.72 -21.45 -14.95
CA LYS A 3 7.56 -22.34 -14.98
C LYS A 3 6.74 -22.23 -13.68
N LEU A 4 7.41 -22.02 -12.53
CA LEU A 4 6.76 -21.84 -11.24
C LEU A 4 6.31 -20.40 -10.99
N ARG A 5 6.57 -19.50 -11.94
CA ARG A 5 6.24 -18.08 -11.83
C ARG A 5 6.87 -17.42 -10.59
N LEU A 6 8.13 -17.75 -10.31
CA LEU A 6 8.87 -17.20 -9.18
C LEU A 6 9.78 -16.06 -9.64
N SER A 7 9.18 -15.01 -10.21
CA SER A 7 9.91 -13.86 -10.74
C SER A 7 10.67 -13.05 -9.68
N GLY A 8 10.15 -13.00 -8.46
CA GLY A 8 10.84 -12.37 -7.34
C GLY A 8 12.10 -13.12 -6.96
N VAL A 9 12.07 -14.45 -6.97
CA VAL A 9 13.25 -15.30 -6.77
C VAL A 9 14.28 -15.06 -7.86
N LEU A 10 13.84 -15.06 -9.13
CA LEU A 10 14.75 -14.83 -10.27
C LEU A 10 15.52 -13.51 -10.16
N LYS A 11 14.88 -12.46 -9.68
CA LYS A 11 15.50 -11.14 -9.55
C LYS A 11 16.64 -11.09 -8.54
N THR A 12 16.52 -11.84 -7.45
CA THR A 12 17.44 -11.72 -6.32
C THR A 12 18.26 -12.96 -6.06
N LEU A 13 18.04 -14.04 -6.85
CA LEU A 13 18.69 -15.35 -6.63
C LEU A 13 20.20 -15.25 -6.57
N ASP A 14 20.84 -14.57 -7.53
CA ASP A 14 22.29 -14.42 -7.55
C ASP A 14 22.83 -13.72 -6.32
N LEU A 15 22.16 -12.67 -5.88
CA LEU A 15 22.51 -11.94 -4.66
C LEU A 15 22.39 -12.86 -3.43
N ARG A 16 21.29 -13.59 -3.32
CA ARG A 16 21.06 -14.50 -2.19
C ARG A 16 22.07 -15.65 -2.17
N MET A 17 22.43 -16.16 -3.34
CA MET A 17 23.46 -17.20 -3.44
C MET A 17 24.82 -16.69 -3.00
N LYS A 18 25.20 -15.48 -3.37
CA LYS A 18 26.44 -14.86 -2.92
C LYS A 18 26.48 -14.66 -1.41
N GLU A 19 25.37 -14.24 -0.81
CA GLU A 19 25.25 -14.13 0.65
C GLU A 19 25.45 -15.49 1.33
N ALA A 20 24.87 -16.56 0.77
CA ALA A 20 25.01 -17.92 1.30
C ALA A 20 26.44 -18.46 1.14
N GLU A 21 27.10 -18.20 0.00
CA GLU A 21 28.47 -18.60 -0.28
C GLU A 21 29.47 -17.97 0.70
N GLY A 22 29.15 -16.76 1.24
CA GLY A 22 29.94 -16.12 2.26
C GLY A 22 29.98 -16.86 3.58
N GLY A 23 29.20 -17.93 3.76
CA GLY A 23 29.19 -18.78 4.96
C GLY A 23 28.56 -18.16 6.19
N ALA A 24 28.00 -16.94 6.06
CA ALA A 24 27.39 -16.21 7.19
C ALA A 24 25.93 -16.57 7.44
N ILE A 25 25.31 -17.38 6.59
CA ILE A 25 23.88 -17.65 6.62
C ILE A 25 23.61 -19.15 6.65
N ALA A 26 22.74 -19.59 7.56
CA ALA A 26 22.26 -20.98 7.62
C ALA A 26 21.38 -21.27 6.36
N HIS A 27 21.30 -22.54 5.96
CA HIS A 27 20.49 -22.95 4.81
C HIS A 27 19.02 -22.58 4.96
N SER A 28 18.46 -22.68 6.18
CA SER A 28 17.09 -22.29 6.47
C SER A 28 16.86 -20.80 6.26
N ASP A 29 17.82 -19.96 6.67
CA ASP A 29 17.75 -18.51 6.47
C ASP A 29 17.85 -18.14 5.00
N PHE A 30 18.69 -18.83 4.24
CA PHE A 30 18.78 -18.66 2.79
C PHE A 30 17.43 -18.92 2.13
N LEU A 31 16.81 -20.06 2.42
CA LEU A 31 15.51 -20.41 1.87
C LEU A 31 14.43 -19.41 2.28
N PHE A 32 14.42 -19.02 3.55
CA PHE A 32 13.49 -18.02 4.07
C PHE A 32 13.60 -16.69 3.31
N ARG A 33 14.82 -16.19 3.11
CA ARG A 33 15.06 -14.94 2.38
C ARG A 33 14.57 -15.02 0.93
N VAL A 34 14.84 -16.14 0.26
CA VAL A 34 14.39 -16.38 -1.11
C VAL A 34 12.86 -16.37 -1.19
N CYS A 35 12.19 -17.04 -0.27
CA CYS A 35 10.73 -17.06 -0.22
C CYS A 35 10.14 -15.68 0.10
N CYS A 36 10.78 -14.93 1.01
CA CYS A 36 10.37 -13.55 1.31
C CYS A 36 10.46 -12.65 0.10
N ASP A 37 11.50 -12.79 -0.72
CA ASP A 37 11.65 -12.00 -1.96
C ASP A 37 10.47 -12.24 -2.90
N GLU A 38 10.01 -13.49 -3.01
CA GLU A 38 8.85 -13.82 -3.85
C GLU A 38 7.55 -13.26 -3.26
N VAL A 39 7.35 -13.37 -1.96
CA VAL A 39 6.16 -12.82 -1.28
C VAL A 39 6.09 -11.32 -1.46
N GLN A 40 7.17 -10.61 -1.24
CA GLN A 40 7.23 -9.15 -1.41
C GLN A 40 6.91 -8.74 -2.84
N ARG A 41 7.43 -9.47 -3.81
CA ARG A 41 7.17 -9.22 -5.22
C ARG A 41 5.68 -9.37 -5.54
N ARG A 42 5.04 -10.42 -5.02
CA ARG A 42 3.61 -10.68 -5.25
C ARG A 42 2.73 -9.64 -4.58
N GLU A 43 3.06 -9.26 -3.35
CA GLU A 43 2.34 -8.22 -2.63
C GLU A 43 2.42 -6.86 -3.34
N ALA A 44 3.61 -6.49 -3.82
CA ALA A 44 3.80 -5.25 -4.58
C ALA A 44 2.98 -5.27 -5.88
N LYS A 45 2.95 -6.38 -6.58
CA LYS A 45 2.15 -6.54 -7.80
C LYS A 45 0.66 -6.43 -7.52
N GLN A 46 0.18 -7.05 -6.45
CA GLN A 46 -1.23 -6.98 -6.05
C GLN A 46 -1.64 -5.56 -5.67
N LEU A 47 -0.80 -4.86 -4.94
CA LEU A 47 -1.04 -3.45 -4.60
C LEU A 47 -1.12 -2.58 -5.85
N ASP A 48 -0.19 -2.74 -6.78
CA ASP A 48 -0.19 -2.01 -8.05
C ASP A 48 -1.48 -2.25 -8.83
N GLN A 49 -1.95 -3.49 -8.89
CA GLN A 49 -3.21 -3.82 -9.54
C GLN A 49 -4.42 -3.17 -8.85
N ARG A 50 -4.45 -3.16 -7.51
CA ARG A 50 -5.53 -2.49 -6.76
C ARG A 50 -5.53 -0.99 -7.00
N MET A 51 -4.36 -0.37 -7.03
CA MET A 51 -4.22 1.06 -7.31
C MET A 51 -4.71 1.41 -8.72
N ARG A 52 -4.35 0.60 -9.72
CA ARG A 52 -4.82 0.80 -11.10
C ARG A 52 -6.33 0.66 -11.22
N LYS A 53 -6.92 -0.35 -10.59
CA LYS A 53 -8.38 -0.56 -10.61
C LYS A 53 -9.14 0.56 -9.91
N ALA A 54 -8.54 1.18 -8.90
CA ALA A 54 -9.16 2.28 -8.17
C ALA A 54 -9.37 3.52 -9.04
N SER A 55 -8.52 3.73 -10.06
CA SER A 55 -8.62 4.86 -11.00
C SER A 55 -8.58 6.22 -10.32
N PHE A 56 -7.66 6.42 -9.39
CA PHE A 56 -7.47 7.71 -8.74
C PHE A 56 -7.03 8.78 -9.75
N GLU A 57 -7.54 9.99 -9.60
CA GLU A 57 -7.20 11.10 -10.50
C GLU A 57 -5.74 11.54 -10.35
N SER A 58 -5.17 11.40 -9.17
CA SER A 58 -3.78 11.78 -8.90
C SER A 58 -3.24 11.00 -7.72
N ALA A 59 -1.90 10.99 -7.59
CA ALA A 59 -1.25 10.34 -6.47
C ALA A 59 -1.40 11.20 -5.21
N LYS A 60 -2.42 10.95 -4.42
CA LYS A 60 -2.68 11.62 -3.15
C LYS A 60 -2.42 10.66 -2.00
N ARG A 61 -1.67 11.11 -1.01
CA ARG A 61 -1.31 10.34 0.18
C ARG A 61 -1.58 11.14 1.43
N ILE A 62 -1.87 10.46 2.53
CA ILE A 62 -2.08 11.11 3.83
C ILE A 62 -0.83 11.87 4.27
N GLU A 63 0.35 11.30 4.02
CA GLU A 63 1.63 11.91 4.38
C GLU A 63 1.88 13.23 3.65
N ASP A 64 1.32 13.39 2.47
CA ASP A 64 1.50 14.58 1.63
C ASP A 64 0.47 15.67 1.93
N PHE A 65 -0.47 15.44 2.83
CA PHE A 65 -1.50 16.40 3.17
C PHE A 65 -0.98 17.49 4.09
N GLU A 66 -1.15 18.76 3.69
CA GLU A 66 -0.77 19.91 4.51
C GLU A 66 -1.85 20.22 5.56
N TRP A 67 -1.61 19.77 6.78
CA TRP A 67 -2.53 20.01 7.89
C TRP A 67 -2.64 21.49 8.26
N SER A 68 -1.58 22.26 8.01
CA SER A 68 -1.55 23.70 8.25
C SER A 68 -2.42 24.51 7.31
N PHE A 69 -2.75 23.97 6.12
CA PHE A 69 -3.59 24.65 5.14
C PHE A 69 -5.00 24.94 5.67
N ASN A 70 -5.57 24.01 6.41
CA ASN A 70 -6.85 24.20 7.05
C ASN A 70 -6.85 23.55 8.45
N PRO A 71 -6.55 24.33 9.51
CA PRO A 71 -6.47 23.80 10.87
C PRO A 71 -7.81 23.32 11.44
N LYS A 72 -8.92 23.62 10.78
CA LYS A 72 -10.25 23.12 11.19
C LYS A 72 -10.47 21.66 10.87
N ILE A 73 -9.65 21.08 10.00
CA ILE A 73 -9.72 19.65 9.67
C ILE A 73 -9.27 18.84 10.90
N PRO A 74 -10.11 17.91 11.42
CA PRO A 74 -9.74 17.14 12.60
C PRO A 74 -8.73 16.03 12.26
N LYS A 75 -7.44 16.35 12.38
CA LYS A 75 -6.34 15.46 12.01
C LYS A 75 -6.47 14.07 12.63
N GLN A 76 -6.80 13.97 13.90
CA GLN A 76 -6.91 12.69 14.60
C GLN A 76 -7.99 11.80 13.99
N ARG A 77 -9.13 12.37 13.60
CA ARG A 77 -10.21 11.63 12.94
C ARG A 77 -9.78 11.12 11.57
N VAL A 78 -9.05 11.94 10.82
CA VAL A 78 -8.55 11.55 9.50
C VAL A 78 -7.52 10.43 9.62
N VAL A 79 -6.62 10.51 10.57
CA VAL A 79 -5.63 9.46 10.83
C VAL A 79 -6.34 8.16 11.22
N GLU A 80 -7.38 8.23 12.04
CA GLU A 80 -8.20 7.06 12.40
C GLU A 80 -8.88 6.46 11.17
N LEU A 81 -9.46 7.29 10.29
CA LEU A 81 -10.05 6.82 9.03
C LEU A 81 -9.02 6.16 8.11
N ALA A 82 -7.79 6.65 8.14
CA ALA A 82 -6.69 6.08 7.34
C ALA A 82 -6.32 4.66 7.79
N THR A 83 -6.70 4.22 8.98
CA THR A 83 -6.52 2.82 9.40
C THR A 83 -7.47 1.86 8.68
N CYS A 84 -8.53 2.39 8.05
CA CYS A 84 -9.53 1.62 7.31
C CYS A 84 -10.34 0.63 8.16
N HIS A 85 -10.36 0.79 9.49
CA HIS A 85 -11.20 -0.03 10.37
C HIS A 85 -12.69 0.14 10.04
N PHE A 86 -13.10 1.31 9.54
CA PHE A 86 -14.49 1.54 9.13
C PHE A 86 -14.94 0.59 8.01
N VAL A 87 -14.01 0.18 7.13
CA VAL A 87 -14.31 -0.79 6.07
C VAL A 87 -14.64 -2.16 6.68
N GLU A 88 -13.86 -2.60 7.65
CA GLU A 88 -14.08 -3.86 8.35
C GLU A 88 -15.40 -3.86 9.11
N LYS A 89 -15.77 -2.71 9.70
CA LYS A 89 -17.03 -2.53 10.41
C LYS A 89 -18.21 -2.25 9.49
N ARG A 90 -17.99 -2.13 8.18
CA ARG A 90 -19.02 -1.81 7.18
C ARG A 90 -19.72 -0.49 7.45
N GLU A 91 -18.97 0.50 7.91
CA GLU A 91 -19.45 1.85 8.17
C GLU A 91 -19.20 2.76 6.97
N ASN A 92 -20.05 3.75 6.78
CA ASN A 92 -19.89 4.77 5.76
C ASN A 92 -19.20 6.00 6.34
N VAL A 93 -18.46 6.71 5.50
CA VAL A 93 -17.79 7.96 5.87
C VAL A 93 -18.26 9.07 4.94
N LEU A 94 -18.66 10.20 5.52
CA LEU A 94 -19.04 11.40 4.76
C LEU A 94 -18.05 12.52 5.06
N LEU A 95 -17.49 13.12 3.99
CA LEU A 95 -16.63 14.30 4.09
C LEU A 95 -17.41 15.49 3.56
N ILE A 96 -17.82 16.37 4.49
CA ILE A 96 -18.67 17.52 4.20
C ILE A 96 -17.90 18.81 4.47
N GLY A 97 -18.01 19.77 3.56
CA GLY A 97 -17.40 21.08 3.71
C GLY A 97 -17.43 21.85 2.40
N PRO A 98 -17.04 23.13 2.42
CA PRO A 98 -16.98 23.94 1.21
C PRO A 98 -15.91 23.44 0.23
N ALA A 99 -16.00 23.86 -1.02
CA ALA A 99 -14.98 23.55 -2.03
C ALA A 99 -13.61 24.12 -1.63
N GLY A 100 -12.54 23.43 -2.01
CA GLY A 100 -11.17 23.93 -1.77
C GLY A 100 -10.60 23.65 -0.39
N VAL A 101 -11.29 22.90 0.46
CA VAL A 101 -10.77 22.53 1.80
C VAL A 101 -9.98 21.22 1.83
N GLY A 102 -9.80 20.57 0.69
CA GLY A 102 -9.01 19.33 0.60
C GLY A 102 -9.80 18.04 0.75
N LYS A 103 -11.14 18.07 0.60
CA LYS A 103 -11.99 16.87 0.72
C LYS A 103 -11.59 15.77 -0.28
N SER A 104 -11.40 16.14 -1.54
CA SER A 104 -11.03 15.19 -2.59
C SER A 104 -9.64 14.59 -2.35
N HIS A 105 -8.69 15.40 -1.89
CA HIS A 105 -7.36 14.93 -1.51
C HIS A 105 -7.48 13.87 -0.39
N LEU A 106 -8.24 14.19 0.67
CA LEU A 106 -8.42 13.26 1.80
C LEU A 106 -9.14 11.98 1.37
N ALA A 107 -10.17 12.09 0.55
CA ALA A 107 -10.89 10.92 0.05
C ALA A 107 -9.97 10.00 -0.76
N GLN A 108 -9.18 10.55 -1.67
CA GLN A 108 -8.23 9.76 -2.46
C GLN A 108 -7.12 9.17 -1.59
N ALA A 109 -6.63 9.93 -0.61
CA ALA A 109 -5.58 9.47 0.31
C ALA A 109 -6.08 8.32 1.20
N ILE A 110 -7.31 8.37 1.67
CA ILE A 110 -7.94 7.28 2.42
C ILE A 110 -8.11 6.05 1.52
N GLY A 111 -8.52 6.26 0.27
CA GLY A 111 -8.63 5.19 -0.73
C GLY A 111 -7.27 4.53 -1.01
N GLU A 112 -6.20 5.31 -1.10
CA GLU A 112 -4.84 4.79 -1.26
C GLU A 112 -4.45 3.91 -0.07
N ARG A 113 -4.75 4.34 1.15
CA ARG A 113 -4.52 3.54 2.35
C ARG A 113 -5.34 2.24 2.34
N ALA A 114 -6.58 2.29 1.86
CA ALA A 114 -7.41 1.10 1.72
C ALA A 114 -6.80 0.09 0.74
N CYS A 115 -6.24 0.56 -0.38
CA CYS A 115 -5.52 -0.30 -1.31
C CYS A 115 -4.32 -0.98 -0.64
N ARG A 116 -3.55 -0.23 0.15
CA ARG A 116 -2.41 -0.76 0.89
C ARG A 116 -2.82 -1.79 1.95
N ALA A 117 -3.99 -1.60 2.52
CA ALA A 117 -4.56 -2.55 3.49
C ALA A 117 -5.15 -3.81 2.84
N GLY A 118 -5.17 -3.89 1.51
CA GLY A 118 -5.64 -5.06 0.77
C GLY A 118 -7.09 -4.98 0.30
N HIS A 119 -7.74 -3.82 0.45
CA HIS A 119 -9.12 -3.64 0.02
C HIS A 119 -9.20 -3.24 -1.46
N SER A 120 -10.25 -3.69 -2.13
CA SER A 120 -10.59 -3.22 -3.48
C SER A 120 -11.25 -1.84 -3.39
N VAL A 121 -10.78 -0.90 -4.19
CA VAL A 121 -11.25 0.49 -4.17
C VAL A 121 -11.64 0.90 -5.59
N ALA A 122 -12.71 1.68 -5.70
CA ALA A 122 -13.07 2.39 -6.92
C ALA A 122 -13.26 3.86 -6.59
N TYR A 123 -12.50 4.72 -7.23
CA TYR A 123 -12.66 6.17 -7.13
C TYR A 123 -13.52 6.65 -8.29
N VAL A 124 -14.57 7.38 -7.97
CA VAL A 124 -15.51 7.93 -8.96
C VAL A 124 -15.67 9.41 -8.66
N SER A 125 -15.39 10.26 -9.66
CA SER A 125 -15.58 11.69 -9.55
C SER A 125 -17.00 12.13 -9.88
#